data_6bd71ee7a74d3dd496ffd302421000fb
#
_entry.id   6bd71ee7a74d3dd496ffd302421000fb
#
_cell.length_a   1.000
_cell.length_b   1.000
_cell.length_c   1.000
_cell.angle_alpha   90.00
_cell.angle_beta   90.00
_cell.angle_gamma   90.00
#
_symmetry.space_group_name_H-M   'P 1'
#
loop_
_entity.id
_entity.type
_entity.pdbx_description
1 polymer ?
#
loop_
_entity_poly.entity_id
_entity_poly.type
_entity_poly.pdbx_seq_one_letter_code
_entity_poly.pdbx_strand_id
1 'polypeptide(L)'
;MILQQGRPQDCADRTARELAVYDLLDRLEIPYARVDHAPAETMEVCEAIDEVLNCRICKNLFLCNRQQTAFYLLMMPGDKPFKTKELSAQIGSSRLSFAPPEKMVEYLGLYPGSVSVMGLMNDSEQRVQLLVDQDLFRDEYIGCHPCVNTSSLKLRRTDIFETFLPEVKHNYLSVELHGE
;
A
#
# COMPACT_ATOMS: atom_id res chain seq x y z
N MET A 1 -19.84 4.85 -8.08
CA MET A 1 -18.75 5.25 -7.16
C MET A 1 -18.68 6.76 -7.08
N ILE A 2 -18.49 7.31 -5.89
CA ILE A 2 -18.48 8.76 -5.65
C ILE A 2 -17.22 9.11 -4.87
N LEU A 3 -16.50 10.14 -5.33
CA LEU A 3 -15.35 10.66 -4.61
C LEU A 3 -15.83 11.46 -3.39
N GLN A 4 -15.32 11.11 -2.22
CA GLN A 4 -15.63 11.76 -0.95
C GLN A 4 -14.35 12.24 -0.29
N GLN A 5 -14.44 13.31 0.50
CA GLN A 5 -13.29 13.84 1.21
C GLN A 5 -13.28 13.30 2.65
N GLY A 6 -12.15 12.72 3.03
CA GLY A 6 -11.90 12.32 4.40
C GLY A 6 -12.68 11.09 4.87
N ARG A 7 -12.82 11.02 6.18
CA ARG A 7 -13.44 9.91 6.91
C ARG A 7 -14.93 9.75 6.54
N PRO A 8 -15.43 8.50 6.43
CA PRO A 8 -16.87 8.29 6.28
C PRO A 8 -17.66 8.89 7.45
N GLN A 9 -18.82 9.47 7.15
CA GLN A 9 -19.71 9.97 8.22
C GLN A 9 -20.32 8.83 9.03
N ASP A 10 -20.68 7.73 8.36
CA ASP A 10 -21.15 6.51 9.00
C ASP A 10 -20.04 5.47 8.97
N CYS A 11 -19.63 5.05 10.16
CA CYS A 11 -18.57 4.08 10.38
C CYS A 11 -19.07 2.74 10.94
N ALA A 12 -20.40 2.54 11.02
CA ALA A 12 -20.99 1.37 11.69
C ALA A 12 -20.56 0.03 11.06
N ASP A 13 -20.44 0.00 9.73
CA ASP A 13 -20.07 -1.20 8.99
C ASP A 13 -18.59 -1.25 8.60
N ARG A 14 -17.77 -0.39 9.22
CA ARG A 14 -16.33 -0.31 8.92
C ARG A 14 -15.54 -1.20 9.86
N THR A 15 -14.48 -1.85 9.33
CA THR A 15 -13.61 -2.69 10.16
C THR A 15 -12.71 -1.83 11.05
N ALA A 16 -12.25 -2.41 12.17
CA ALA A 16 -11.33 -1.72 13.07
C ALA A 16 -10.03 -1.34 12.38
N ARG A 17 -9.51 -2.18 11.49
CA ARG A 17 -8.27 -1.88 10.76
C ARG A 17 -8.43 -0.74 9.75
N GLU A 18 -9.60 -0.61 9.12
CA GLU A 18 -9.92 0.52 8.26
C GLU A 18 -10.00 1.82 9.07
N LEU A 19 -10.74 1.81 10.16
CA LEU A 19 -10.90 2.98 11.02
C LEU A 19 -9.58 3.43 11.64
N ALA A 20 -8.67 2.51 11.96
CA ALA A 20 -7.35 2.84 12.46
C ALA A 20 -6.53 3.67 11.46
N VAL A 21 -6.68 3.41 10.16
CA VAL A 21 -6.04 4.22 9.11
C VAL A 21 -6.57 5.66 9.14
N TYR A 22 -7.90 5.83 9.20
CA TYR A 22 -8.51 7.17 9.25
C TYR A 22 -8.10 7.91 10.53
N ASP A 23 -8.09 7.22 11.67
CA ASP A 23 -7.66 7.81 12.94
C ASP A 23 -6.23 8.35 12.86
N LEU A 24 -5.32 7.58 12.25
CA LEU A 24 -3.93 7.99 12.09
C LEU A 24 -3.79 9.16 11.12
N LEU A 25 -4.42 9.09 9.96
CA LEU A 25 -4.36 10.18 8.98
C LEU A 25 -4.95 11.48 9.52
N ASP A 26 -6.06 11.40 10.25
CA ASP A 26 -6.70 12.56 10.86
C ASP A 26 -5.81 13.15 11.97
N ARG A 27 -5.19 12.31 12.79
CA ARG A 27 -4.26 12.75 13.84
C ARG A 27 -3.02 13.46 13.25
N LEU A 28 -2.54 12.98 12.12
CA LEU A 28 -1.40 13.57 11.42
C LEU A 28 -1.80 14.78 10.55
N GLU A 29 -3.09 15.11 10.49
CA GLU A 29 -3.63 16.18 9.66
C GLU A 29 -3.32 15.99 8.16
N ILE A 30 -3.27 14.73 7.70
CA ILE A 30 -3.07 14.38 6.30
C ILE A 30 -4.43 14.35 5.61
N PRO A 31 -4.67 15.24 4.63
CA PRO A 31 -5.92 15.21 3.86
C PRO A 31 -5.93 14.01 2.91
N TYR A 32 -7.09 13.43 2.71
CA TYR A 32 -7.29 12.32 1.79
C TYR A 32 -8.67 12.34 1.17
N ALA A 33 -8.76 11.88 -0.07
CA ALA A 33 -10.01 11.58 -0.74
C ALA A 33 -10.25 10.07 -0.68
N ARG A 34 -11.50 9.65 -0.74
CA ARG A 34 -11.89 8.25 -0.60
C ARG A 34 -12.98 7.90 -1.61
N VAL A 35 -12.89 6.70 -2.14
CA VAL A 35 -13.93 6.07 -2.94
C VAL A 35 -14.26 4.71 -2.32
N ASP A 36 -15.53 4.47 -2.04
CA ASP A 36 -16.01 3.16 -1.61
C ASP A 36 -16.46 2.37 -2.84
N HIS A 37 -16.13 1.09 -2.88
CA HIS A 37 -16.40 0.22 -4.02
C HIS A 37 -16.53 -1.24 -3.58
N ALA A 38 -17.08 -2.09 -4.44
CA ALA A 38 -16.99 -3.54 -4.27
C ALA A 38 -15.54 -3.99 -4.40
N PRO A 39 -15.17 -5.17 -3.87
CA PRO A 39 -13.82 -5.70 -4.07
C PRO A 39 -13.44 -5.69 -5.55
N ALA A 40 -12.26 -5.10 -5.85
CA ALA A 40 -11.79 -4.92 -7.22
C ALA A 40 -11.15 -6.22 -7.70
N GLU A 41 -11.92 -7.07 -8.37
CA GLU A 41 -11.49 -8.37 -8.86
C GLU A 41 -11.12 -8.37 -10.36
N THR A 42 -11.48 -7.30 -11.08
CA THR A 42 -11.20 -7.18 -12.51
C THR A 42 -10.47 -5.88 -12.84
N MET A 43 -9.78 -5.88 -13.97
CA MET A 43 -9.06 -4.69 -14.45
C MET A 43 -10.01 -3.52 -14.73
N GLU A 44 -11.20 -3.79 -15.26
CA GLU A 44 -12.19 -2.76 -15.54
C GLU A 44 -12.65 -2.04 -14.27
N VAL A 45 -12.80 -2.77 -13.17
CA VAL A 45 -13.15 -2.17 -11.88
C VAL A 45 -12.01 -1.30 -11.35
N CYS A 46 -10.76 -1.77 -11.49
CA CYS A 46 -9.58 -1.00 -11.09
C CYS A 46 -9.47 0.30 -11.89
N GLU A 47 -9.65 0.24 -13.20
CA GLU A 47 -9.63 1.44 -14.06
C GLU A 47 -10.73 2.43 -13.68
N ALA A 48 -11.94 1.94 -13.39
CA ALA A 48 -13.04 2.80 -12.96
C ALA A 48 -12.74 3.50 -11.62
N ILE A 49 -12.06 2.81 -10.70
CA ILE A 49 -11.63 3.40 -9.43
C ILE A 49 -10.57 4.48 -9.68
N ASP A 50 -9.57 4.20 -10.51
CA ASP A 50 -8.52 5.16 -10.87
C ASP A 50 -9.11 6.44 -11.47
N GLU A 51 -10.10 6.30 -12.36
CA GLU A 51 -10.80 7.46 -12.95
C GLU A 51 -11.49 8.32 -11.90
N VAL A 52 -12.22 7.70 -10.97
CA VAL A 52 -12.95 8.44 -9.93
C VAL A 52 -12.00 9.11 -8.95
N LEU A 53 -10.91 8.42 -8.56
CA LEU A 53 -9.87 8.99 -7.69
C LEU A 53 -9.05 10.06 -8.42
N ASN A 54 -9.00 10.02 -9.74
CA ASN A 54 -8.10 10.83 -10.54
C ASN A 54 -6.64 10.70 -10.10
N CYS A 55 -6.22 9.46 -9.83
CA CYS A 55 -4.83 9.07 -9.58
C CYS A 55 -4.70 7.55 -9.78
N ARG A 56 -3.47 7.10 -9.98
CA ARG A 56 -3.22 5.66 -10.12
C ARG A 56 -3.16 5.00 -8.75
N ILE A 57 -3.87 3.88 -8.61
CA ILE A 57 -3.70 3.01 -7.44
C ILE A 57 -2.38 2.27 -7.60
N CYS A 58 -1.52 2.33 -6.60
CA CYS A 58 -0.28 1.58 -6.60
C CYS A 58 -0.54 0.10 -6.27
N LYS A 59 0.28 -0.75 -6.84
CA LYS A 59 0.34 -2.17 -6.49
C LYS A 59 1.21 -2.31 -5.24
N ASN A 60 0.72 -3.04 -4.25
CA ASN A 60 1.45 -3.35 -3.03
C ASN A 60 1.63 -4.85 -2.93
N LEU A 61 2.88 -5.31 -2.86
CA LEU A 61 3.22 -6.73 -2.82
C LEU A 61 4.02 -7.03 -1.56
N PHE A 62 3.57 -8.04 -0.81
CA PHE A 62 4.26 -8.48 0.40
C PHE A 62 5.12 -9.71 0.08
N LEU A 63 6.42 -9.55 0.21
CA LEU A 63 7.43 -10.49 -0.28
C LEU A 63 8.36 -10.92 0.85
N CYS A 64 9.00 -12.08 0.67
CA CYS A 64 10.04 -12.55 1.58
C CYS A 64 11.16 -13.26 0.81
N ASN A 65 12.31 -13.40 1.46
CA ASN A 65 13.40 -14.20 0.94
C ASN A 65 13.10 -15.71 1.10
N ARG A 66 13.93 -16.55 0.52
CA ARG A 66 13.74 -18.01 0.55
C ARG A 66 13.67 -18.56 1.99
N GLN A 67 14.46 -18.02 2.89
CA GLN A 67 14.54 -18.46 4.29
C GLN A 67 13.43 -17.90 5.17
N GLN A 68 12.60 -16.98 4.66
CA GLN A 68 11.59 -16.26 5.43
C GLN A 68 12.16 -15.55 6.66
N THR A 69 13.35 -14.98 6.50
CA THR A 69 14.04 -14.20 7.54
C THR A 69 14.04 -12.70 7.25
N ALA A 70 13.71 -12.31 6.02
CA ALA A 70 13.59 -10.91 5.60
C ALA A 70 12.29 -10.72 4.85
N PHE A 71 11.55 -9.66 5.22
CA PHE A 71 10.24 -9.35 4.66
C PHE A 71 10.24 -7.96 4.05
N TYR A 72 9.56 -7.82 2.93
CA TYR A 72 9.54 -6.59 2.14
C TYR A 72 8.12 -6.26 1.72
N LEU A 73 7.78 -4.99 1.78
CA LEU A 73 6.57 -4.46 1.16
C LEU A 73 7.01 -3.61 -0.03
N LEU A 74 6.60 -4.02 -1.24
CA LEU A 74 6.92 -3.29 -2.46
C LEU A 74 5.73 -2.44 -2.88
N MET A 75 5.97 -1.13 -3.06
CA MET A 75 5.05 -0.22 -3.74
C MET A 75 5.53 0.00 -5.17
N MET A 76 4.67 -0.21 -6.15
CA MET A 76 5.00 0.02 -7.55
C MET A 76 3.75 0.46 -8.34
N PRO A 77 3.91 1.05 -9.54
CA PRO A 77 2.77 1.38 -10.39
C PRO A 77 1.90 0.14 -10.67
N GLY A 78 0.58 0.31 -10.58
CA GLY A 78 -0.37 -0.80 -10.72
C GLY A 78 -0.36 -1.46 -12.10
N ASP A 79 -0.03 -0.71 -13.14
CA ASP A 79 0.03 -1.17 -14.53
C ASP A 79 1.37 -1.80 -14.93
N LYS A 80 2.39 -1.72 -14.06
CA LYS A 80 3.72 -2.28 -14.36
C LYS A 80 3.77 -3.76 -13.97
N PRO A 81 4.23 -4.68 -14.85
CA PRO A 81 4.44 -6.08 -14.48
C PRO A 81 5.52 -6.22 -13.41
N PHE A 82 5.31 -7.14 -12.47
CA PHE A 82 6.30 -7.46 -11.44
C PHE A 82 7.10 -8.69 -11.83
N LYS A 83 8.43 -8.56 -11.76
CA LYS A 83 9.38 -9.66 -12.00
C LYS A 83 10.28 -9.83 -10.79
N THR A 84 10.16 -10.97 -10.14
CA THR A 84 10.89 -11.30 -8.91
C THR A 84 12.40 -11.20 -9.06
N LYS A 85 12.92 -11.69 -10.20
CA LYS A 85 14.36 -11.71 -10.49
C LYS A 85 14.97 -10.32 -10.52
N GLU A 86 14.26 -9.36 -11.12
CA GLU A 86 14.70 -7.98 -11.22
C GLU A 86 14.88 -7.35 -9.83
N LEU A 87 13.88 -7.53 -8.97
CA LEU A 87 13.90 -6.98 -7.61
C LEU A 87 14.95 -7.67 -6.75
N SER A 88 15.03 -9.00 -6.78
CA SER A 88 15.99 -9.78 -5.98
C SER A 88 17.42 -9.34 -6.25
N ALA A 89 17.76 -9.10 -7.51
CA ALA A 89 19.11 -8.64 -7.90
C ALA A 89 19.42 -7.26 -7.32
N GLN A 90 18.46 -6.32 -7.36
CA GLN A 90 18.70 -4.96 -6.89
C GLN A 90 18.92 -4.86 -5.39
N ILE A 91 18.20 -5.66 -4.60
CA ILE A 91 18.32 -5.60 -3.13
C ILE A 91 19.33 -6.60 -2.56
N GLY A 92 20.01 -7.36 -3.42
CA GLY A 92 21.00 -8.34 -2.98
C GLY A 92 20.42 -9.51 -2.20
N SER A 93 19.18 -9.88 -2.50
CA SER A 93 18.47 -10.97 -1.81
C SER A 93 18.56 -12.27 -2.59
N SER A 94 18.36 -13.40 -1.90
CA SER A 94 17.98 -14.65 -2.53
C SER A 94 16.64 -14.45 -3.27
N ARG A 95 16.23 -15.44 -4.07
CA ARG A 95 14.98 -15.35 -4.81
C ARG A 95 13.81 -15.01 -3.89
N LEU A 96 13.14 -13.90 -4.20
CA LEU A 96 11.96 -13.46 -3.48
C LEU A 96 10.74 -14.27 -3.93
N SER A 97 9.80 -14.43 -3.00
CA SER A 97 8.48 -15.00 -3.25
C SER A 97 7.44 -14.21 -2.46
N PHE A 98 6.16 -14.44 -2.76
CA PHE A 98 5.11 -13.85 -1.94
C PHE A 98 5.19 -14.43 -0.53
N ALA A 99 5.12 -13.56 0.47
CA ALA A 99 5.16 -13.97 1.86
C ALA A 99 3.87 -14.70 2.25
N PRO A 100 3.94 -15.65 3.22
CA PRO A 100 2.75 -16.35 3.67
C PRO A 100 1.68 -15.41 4.23
N PRO A 101 0.36 -15.69 4.03
CA PRO A 101 -0.71 -14.89 4.60
C PRO A 101 -0.63 -14.72 6.11
N GLU A 102 -0.14 -15.73 6.83
CA GLU A 102 0.05 -15.67 8.28
C GLU A 102 1.02 -14.58 8.70
N LYS A 103 2.08 -14.37 7.92
CA LYS A 103 3.06 -13.30 8.16
C LYS A 103 2.51 -11.92 7.81
N MET A 104 1.63 -11.85 6.81
CA MET A 104 0.92 -10.62 6.47
C MET A 104 0.03 -10.17 7.64
N VAL A 105 -0.69 -11.08 8.26
CA VAL A 105 -1.52 -10.79 9.44
C VAL A 105 -0.63 -10.42 10.63
N GLU A 106 0.43 -11.21 10.88
CA GLU A 106 1.30 -11.02 12.04
C GLU A 106 2.03 -9.66 12.01
N TYR A 107 2.58 -9.27 10.85
CA TYR A 107 3.42 -8.07 10.75
C TYR A 107 2.65 -6.83 10.33
N LEU A 108 1.68 -6.96 9.45
CA LEU A 108 1.00 -5.81 8.85
C LEU A 108 -0.48 -5.69 9.28
N GLY A 109 -1.03 -6.71 9.93
CA GLY A 109 -2.45 -6.73 10.28
C GLY A 109 -3.36 -6.74 9.06
N LEU A 110 -2.88 -7.29 7.93
CA LEU A 110 -3.59 -7.29 6.66
C LEU A 110 -3.94 -8.69 6.21
N TYR A 111 -4.91 -8.77 5.29
CA TYR A 111 -5.34 -10.00 4.65
C TYR A 111 -5.08 -9.94 3.14
N PRO A 112 -4.95 -11.08 2.44
CA PRO A 112 -4.78 -11.10 1.00
C PRO A 112 -5.86 -10.26 0.28
N GLY A 113 -5.45 -9.49 -0.73
CA GLY A 113 -6.33 -8.59 -1.47
C GLY A 113 -6.43 -7.18 -0.90
N SER A 114 -5.94 -6.94 0.32
CA SER A 114 -5.99 -5.62 0.97
C SER A 114 -4.62 -5.07 1.36
N VAL A 115 -3.55 -5.58 0.75
CA VAL A 115 -2.17 -5.16 1.04
C VAL A 115 -2.01 -3.66 0.76
N SER A 116 -1.45 -2.94 1.72
CA SER A 116 -1.32 -1.49 1.65
C SER A 116 -0.12 -1.01 2.46
N VAL A 117 0.49 0.08 1.99
CA VAL A 117 1.53 0.79 2.74
C VAL A 117 1.03 1.23 4.12
N MET A 118 -0.27 1.47 4.26
CA MET A 118 -0.88 1.84 5.55
C MET A 118 -0.70 0.74 6.61
N GLY A 119 -0.54 -0.52 6.21
CA GLY A 119 -0.27 -1.63 7.13
C GLY A 119 1.04 -1.49 7.90
N LEU A 120 1.98 -0.65 7.45
CA LEU A 120 3.21 -0.39 8.19
C LEU A 120 2.97 0.24 9.55
N MET A 121 1.81 0.85 9.78
CA MET A 121 1.42 1.34 11.10
C MET A 121 1.34 0.23 12.16
N ASN A 122 1.16 -1.01 11.74
CA ASN A 122 1.05 -2.18 12.62
C ASN A 122 2.39 -2.89 12.83
N ASP A 123 3.42 -2.56 12.05
CA ASP A 123 4.75 -3.17 12.13
C ASP A 123 5.64 -2.43 13.13
N SER A 124 5.28 -2.51 14.40
CA SER A 124 5.97 -1.81 15.48
C SER A 124 7.41 -2.27 15.71
N GLU A 125 7.72 -3.51 15.36
CA GLU A 125 9.07 -4.09 15.49
C GLU A 125 9.94 -3.87 14.25
N GLN A 126 9.44 -3.17 13.24
CA GLN A 126 10.15 -2.85 11.99
C GLN A 126 10.67 -4.10 11.27
N ARG A 127 9.83 -5.11 11.19
CA ARG A 127 10.15 -6.39 10.54
C ARG A 127 10.08 -6.33 9.03
N VAL A 128 9.35 -5.36 8.49
CA VAL A 128 9.09 -5.22 7.06
C VAL A 128 9.83 -4.01 6.52
N GLN A 129 10.68 -4.23 5.52
CA GLN A 129 11.36 -3.16 4.80
C GLN A 129 10.49 -2.71 3.63
N LEU A 130 10.20 -1.40 3.56
CA LEU A 130 9.49 -0.81 2.44
C LEU A 130 10.44 -0.61 1.27
N LEU A 131 10.02 -1.07 0.09
CA LEU A 131 10.68 -0.84 -1.20
C LEU A 131 9.73 -0.03 -2.07
N VAL A 132 10.23 0.98 -2.75
CA VAL A 132 9.41 1.86 -3.58
C VAL A 132 10.03 1.96 -4.98
N ASP A 133 9.23 1.60 -6.00
CA ASP A 133 9.61 1.83 -7.38
C ASP A 133 9.73 3.33 -7.62
N GLN A 134 10.87 3.77 -8.14
CA GLN A 134 11.15 5.18 -8.37
C GLN A 134 10.14 5.87 -9.29
N ASP A 135 9.42 5.13 -10.14
CA ASP A 135 8.40 5.71 -11.00
C ASP A 135 7.23 6.31 -10.22
N LEU A 136 6.99 5.87 -8.98
CA LEU A 136 5.96 6.46 -8.14
C LEU A 136 6.29 7.91 -7.73
N PHE A 137 7.56 8.29 -7.73
CA PHE A 137 7.97 9.66 -7.38
C PHE A 137 7.66 10.69 -8.46
N ARG A 138 7.20 10.26 -9.62
CA ARG A 138 6.71 11.14 -10.70
C ARG A 138 5.27 11.58 -10.47
N ASP A 139 4.52 10.86 -9.64
CA ASP A 139 3.12 11.15 -9.37
C ASP A 139 2.99 12.05 -8.14
N GLU A 140 2.15 13.08 -8.21
CA GLU A 140 1.84 13.94 -7.07
C GLU A 140 0.99 13.21 -6.04
N TYR A 141 0.07 12.36 -6.51
CA TYR A 141 -0.86 11.61 -5.69
C TYR A 141 -0.69 10.11 -5.92
N ILE A 142 -0.92 9.36 -4.85
CA ILE A 142 -0.88 7.89 -4.88
C ILE A 142 -2.20 7.35 -4.35
N GLY A 143 -2.77 6.38 -5.08
CA GLY A 143 -3.91 5.61 -4.62
C GLY A 143 -3.49 4.37 -3.85
N CYS A 144 -4.10 4.13 -2.69
CA CYS A 144 -3.87 2.92 -1.91
C CYS A 144 -5.11 2.54 -1.11
N HIS A 145 -5.14 1.29 -0.61
CA HIS A 145 -6.24 0.82 0.23
C HIS A 145 -6.06 1.27 1.69
N PRO A 146 -7.16 1.59 2.40
CA PRO A 146 -7.10 1.80 3.85
C PRO A 146 -7.17 0.46 4.61
N CYS A 147 -6.32 -0.48 4.26
CA CYS A 147 -6.25 -1.83 4.85
C CYS A 147 -7.50 -2.70 4.65
N VAL A 148 -8.37 -2.32 3.71
CA VAL A 148 -9.50 -3.11 3.23
C VAL A 148 -9.59 -2.98 1.71
N ASN A 149 -10.21 -3.96 1.05
CA ASN A 149 -10.33 -3.96 -0.41
C ASN A 149 -11.67 -3.37 -0.92
N THR A 150 -12.42 -2.73 -0.05
CA THR A 150 -13.72 -2.12 -0.36
C THR A 150 -13.69 -0.60 -0.36
N SER A 151 -12.51 -0.02 -0.20
CA SER A 151 -12.26 1.40 -0.31
C SER A 151 -10.88 1.64 -0.89
N SER A 152 -10.71 2.79 -1.52
CA SER A 152 -9.42 3.28 -2.00
C SER A 152 -9.26 4.74 -1.63
N LEU A 153 -8.05 5.11 -1.24
CA LEU A 153 -7.68 6.45 -0.83
C LEU A 153 -6.79 7.11 -1.87
N LYS A 154 -6.93 8.41 -2.00
CA LYS A 154 -6.01 9.28 -2.72
C LYS A 154 -5.26 10.13 -1.71
N LEU A 155 -3.96 9.95 -1.66
CA LEU A 155 -3.07 10.67 -0.76
C LEU A 155 -2.00 11.41 -1.55
N ARG A 156 -1.58 12.56 -1.03
CA ARG A 156 -0.41 13.23 -1.59
C ARG A 156 0.83 12.37 -1.31
N ARG A 157 1.65 12.16 -2.33
CA ARG A 157 2.87 11.36 -2.21
C ARG A 157 3.78 11.87 -1.09
N THR A 158 3.98 13.18 -1.00
CA THR A 158 4.82 13.77 0.04
C THR A 158 4.28 13.52 1.44
N ASP A 159 2.96 13.47 1.62
CA ASP A 159 2.36 13.16 2.92
C ASP A 159 2.65 11.71 3.35
N ILE A 160 2.69 10.77 2.40
CA ILE A 160 3.05 9.38 2.69
C ILE A 160 4.52 9.29 3.13
N PHE A 161 5.43 9.84 2.34
CA PHE A 161 6.88 9.63 2.54
C PHE A 161 7.49 10.56 3.57
N GLU A 162 6.98 11.76 3.76
CA GLU A 162 7.56 12.77 4.64
C GLU A 162 6.83 12.90 6.00
N THR A 163 5.57 12.46 6.10
CA THR A 163 4.78 12.55 7.33
C THR A 163 4.38 11.18 7.87
N PHE A 164 3.74 10.34 7.06
CA PHE A 164 3.26 9.02 7.51
C PHE A 164 4.41 8.08 7.85
N LEU A 165 5.38 7.88 6.96
CA LEU A 165 6.47 6.93 7.18
C LEU A 165 7.30 7.24 8.43
N PRO A 166 7.75 8.49 8.67
CA PRO A 166 8.47 8.81 9.90
C PRO A 166 7.65 8.56 11.16
N GLU A 167 6.35 8.84 11.13
CA GLU A 167 5.46 8.61 12.28
C GLU A 167 5.36 7.14 12.64
N VAL A 168 5.28 6.26 11.65
CA VAL A 168 5.25 4.80 11.87
C VAL A 168 6.65 4.19 11.94
N LYS A 169 7.69 5.03 12.02
CA LYS A 169 9.10 4.65 12.21
C LYS A 169 9.63 3.73 11.11
N HIS A 170 9.22 3.99 9.87
CA HIS A 170 9.70 3.29 8.69
C HIS A 170 10.40 4.25 7.75
N ASN A 171 11.37 3.72 7.03
CA ASN A 171 11.99 4.37 5.88
C ASN A 171 11.80 3.48 4.66
N TYR A 172 12.25 3.93 3.50
CA TYR A 172 12.13 3.16 2.28
C TYR A 172 13.46 3.06 1.55
N LEU A 173 13.59 2.00 0.74
CA LEU A 173 14.63 1.88 -0.26
C LEU A 173 14.00 2.07 -1.64
N SER A 174 14.61 2.91 -2.45
CA SER A 174 14.18 3.11 -3.83
C SER A 174 14.71 1.98 -4.71
N VAL A 175 13.85 1.47 -5.59
CA VAL A 175 14.23 0.46 -6.58
C VAL A 175 13.81 0.93 -7.97
N GLU A 176 14.48 0.42 -8.98
CA GLU A 176 14.20 0.75 -10.38
C GLU A 176 13.71 -0.52 -11.08
N LEU A 177 12.39 -0.59 -11.36
CA LEU A 177 11.78 -1.75 -11.98
C LEU A 177 11.36 -1.43 -13.42
N HIS A 178 11.66 -2.32 -14.33
CA HIS A 178 11.33 -2.17 -15.75
C HIS A 178 10.20 -3.09 -16.21
N GLY A 179 9.88 -4.12 -15.43
CA GLY A 179 8.86 -5.11 -15.78
C GLY A 179 9.36 -6.18 -16.76
N GLU A 180 10.68 -6.39 -16.83
CA GLU A 180 11.36 -7.32 -17.74
C GLU A 180 12.02 -8.48 -17.01
#